data_b60ff93cfe884271b30f3b45b9c07d30
#
_entry.id   b60ff93cfe884271b30f3b45b9c07d30
#
_cell.length_a   1.000
_cell.length_b   1.000
_cell.length_c   1.000
_cell.angle_alpha   90.00
_cell.angle_beta   90.00
_cell.angle_gamma   90.00
#
_symmetry.space_group_name_H-M   'P 1'
#
loop_
_entity.id
_entity.type
_entity.pdbx_description
1 polymer ?
#
loop_
_entity_poly.entity_id
_entity_poly.type
_entity_poly.pdbx_seq_one_letter_code
_entity_poly.pdbx_strand_id
1 'polypeptide(L)'
;SHTKVKVVEPKEDNDFETAVNKYKGKDFKDIAKEILTDLNVCSQRGLVEMFDSSIGSNTVLMPYGGKTQGTPQEGMVGKIPVLNGETNTVSLMTFGYNPYLTTFSPFHGGMYSVIEALAKITALGGDASKVRLSMQEYFERMHNAEAFGKPFAALLGAYEVQRAFEIPAIGGKDSMSGTFKDLTVPPTIVTFAVVADKVQNIVSSEFKKAGSKLVEILHDRKDGDMPNLEQLKTNFAKVKELINKGLVLSSSSVRFGGLIENLAKGSFGNEIGVKIDSKLKIEDLVEPSYGSIVLEVNEDTIKELEGVSYRVIGETTEDYSLVYGNEKLDINELRKEWD
;
A
#
# COMPACT_ATOMS: atom_id res chain seq x y z
N SER A 1 -34.71 -8.58 21.17
CA SER A 1 -33.49 -8.45 21.96
C SER A 1 -32.66 -7.30 21.42
N HIS A 2 -32.13 -6.47 22.30
CA HIS A 2 -31.26 -5.36 21.89
C HIS A 2 -29.81 -5.79 22.14
N THR A 3 -29.01 -5.86 21.09
CA THR A 3 -27.57 -6.07 21.19
C THR A 3 -26.93 -4.79 21.72
N LYS A 4 -26.21 -4.89 22.82
CA LYS A 4 -25.42 -3.77 23.36
C LYS A 4 -24.06 -3.75 22.65
N VAL A 5 -23.65 -2.57 22.22
CA VAL A 5 -22.37 -2.31 21.57
C VAL A 5 -21.61 -1.29 22.42
N LYS A 6 -20.34 -1.55 22.70
CA LYS A 6 -19.44 -0.61 23.38
C LYS A 6 -18.15 -0.49 22.55
N VAL A 7 -17.99 0.63 21.87
CA VAL A 7 -16.73 0.99 21.23
C VAL A 7 -15.76 1.44 22.33
N VAL A 8 -14.56 0.89 22.29
CA VAL A 8 -13.45 1.29 23.16
C VAL A 8 -12.54 2.20 22.35
N GLU A 9 -12.33 3.40 22.85
CA GLU A 9 -11.38 4.32 22.22
C GLU A 9 -9.95 3.80 22.37
N PRO A 10 -9.08 4.06 21.38
CA PRO A 10 -7.67 3.68 21.47
C PRO A 10 -7.03 4.41 22.67
N LYS A 11 -6.02 3.78 23.26
CA LYS A 11 -5.20 4.42 24.29
C LYS A 11 -4.41 5.57 23.65
N GLU A 12 -3.88 6.48 24.47
CA GLU A 12 -3.22 7.72 24.05
C GLU A 12 -2.00 7.52 23.13
N ASP A 13 -1.39 6.33 23.14
CA ASP A 13 -0.23 6.02 22.28
C ASP A 13 -0.71 5.83 20.84
N ASN A 14 -0.28 6.72 19.99
CA ASN A 14 -0.54 6.73 18.55
C ASN A 14 0.26 5.62 17.87
N ASP A 15 -0.39 4.78 17.05
CA ASP A 15 0.24 3.66 16.37
C ASP A 15 1.31 4.13 15.37
N PHE A 16 1.06 5.23 14.65
CA PHE A 16 2.00 5.80 13.69
C PHE A 16 3.25 6.37 14.38
N GLU A 17 3.09 7.06 15.51
CA GLU A 17 4.19 7.58 16.30
C GLU A 17 5.01 6.45 16.93
N THR A 18 4.35 5.42 17.44
CA THR A 18 5.00 4.22 17.97
C THR A 18 5.85 3.53 16.90
N ALA A 19 5.33 3.38 15.69
CA ALA A 19 6.05 2.81 14.56
C ALA A 19 7.34 3.58 14.24
N VAL A 20 7.29 4.91 14.25
CA VAL A 20 8.48 5.77 14.03
C VAL A 20 9.45 5.71 15.21
N ASN A 21 8.95 5.81 16.44
CA ASN A 21 9.76 5.82 17.65
C ASN A 21 10.58 4.53 17.86
N LYS A 22 10.09 3.40 17.35
CA LYS A 22 10.78 2.11 17.37
C LYS A 22 12.18 2.16 16.76
N TYR A 23 12.40 3.07 15.83
CA TYR A 23 13.65 3.19 15.08
C TYR A 23 14.59 4.29 15.57
N LYS A 24 14.21 5.07 16.58
CA LYS A 24 15.07 6.15 17.11
C LYS A 24 16.41 5.62 17.58
N GLY A 25 17.50 6.24 17.09
CA GLY A 25 18.86 5.95 17.49
C GLY A 25 19.46 4.66 16.90
N LYS A 26 18.76 4.00 15.97
CA LYS A 26 19.30 2.87 15.21
C LYS A 26 20.00 3.34 13.94
N ASP A 27 20.99 2.57 13.48
CA ASP A 27 21.66 2.79 12.20
C ASP A 27 20.73 2.45 11.03
N PHE A 28 20.90 3.11 9.89
CA PHE A 28 20.04 2.92 8.71
C PHE A 28 20.04 1.46 8.22
N LYS A 29 21.18 0.78 8.29
CA LYS A 29 21.30 -0.64 7.93
C LYS A 29 20.39 -1.53 8.80
N ASP A 30 20.41 -1.33 10.11
CA ASP A 30 19.64 -2.13 11.05
C ASP A 30 18.14 -1.87 10.87
N ILE A 31 17.76 -0.61 10.62
CA ILE A 31 16.39 -0.21 10.32
C ILE A 31 15.89 -0.90 9.05
N ALA A 32 16.64 -0.83 7.97
CA ALA A 32 16.27 -1.43 6.69
C ALA A 32 16.09 -2.95 6.81
N LYS A 33 17.00 -3.62 7.52
CA LYS A 33 16.91 -5.06 7.79
C LYS A 33 15.66 -5.39 8.62
N GLU A 34 15.42 -4.68 9.72
CA GLU A 34 14.28 -4.93 10.60
C GLU A 34 12.95 -4.73 9.87
N ILE A 35 12.84 -3.70 9.02
CA ILE A 35 11.66 -3.47 8.19
C ILE A 35 11.45 -4.61 7.18
N LEU A 36 12.49 -4.97 6.44
CA LEU A 36 12.37 -5.97 5.38
C LEU A 36 12.09 -7.38 5.89
N THR A 37 12.50 -7.70 7.12
CA THR A 37 12.23 -9.01 7.76
C THR A 37 10.94 -9.04 8.57
N ASP A 38 10.21 -7.93 8.70
CA ASP A 38 8.89 -7.92 9.35
C ASP A 38 7.89 -8.78 8.56
N LEU A 39 7.07 -9.57 9.26
CA LEU A 39 6.11 -10.51 8.64
C LEU A 39 5.08 -9.84 7.72
N ASN A 40 4.82 -8.52 7.90
CA ASN A 40 3.94 -7.76 7.00
C ASN A 40 4.68 -7.20 5.77
N VAL A 41 6.01 -7.28 5.74
CA VAL A 41 6.86 -6.72 4.68
C VAL A 41 7.62 -7.78 3.92
N CYS A 42 8.07 -8.87 4.59
CA CYS A 42 8.88 -9.92 4.01
C CYS A 42 8.18 -10.62 2.81
N SER A 43 8.95 -11.37 2.06
CA SER A 43 8.49 -12.03 0.84
C SER A 43 7.39 -13.05 1.11
N GLN A 44 6.32 -12.98 0.31
CA GLN A 44 5.26 -13.99 0.25
C GLN A 44 5.42 -14.90 -0.97
N ARG A 45 6.60 -14.93 -1.58
CA ARG A 45 6.89 -15.65 -2.82
C ARG A 45 6.52 -17.13 -2.75
N GLY A 46 6.84 -17.78 -1.65
CA GLY A 46 6.52 -19.20 -1.46
C GLY A 46 5.02 -19.53 -1.56
N LEU A 47 4.15 -18.60 -1.11
CA LEU A 47 2.70 -18.74 -1.26
C LEU A 47 2.23 -18.42 -2.67
N VAL A 48 2.80 -17.39 -3.29
CA VAL A 48 2.42 -16.96 -4.65
C VAL A 48 2.79 -18.01 -5.68
N GLU A 49 3.96 -18.64 -5.57
CA GLU A 49 4.45 -19.65 -6.51
C GLU A 49 3.72 -20.99 -6.43
N MET A 50 2.83 -21.18 -5.44
CA MET A 50 1.91 -22.32 -5.39
C MET A 50 0.81 -22.25 -6.47
N PHE A 51 0.63 -21.09 -7.12
CA PHE A 51 -0.41 -20.84 -8.10
C PHE A 51 0.19 -20.40 -9.43
N ASP A 52 -0.43 -20.84 -10.54
CA ASP A 52 -0.08 -20.35 -11.88
C ASP A 52 -0.76 -19.01 -12.16
N SER A 53 0.02 -17.94 -12.18
CA SER A 53 -0.46 -16.57 -12.44
C SER A 53 -0.69 -16.27 -13.92
N SER A 54 -0.39 -17.19 -14.81
CA SER A 54 -0.53 -17.05 -16.28
C SER A 54 -1.72 -17.80 -16.86
N ILE A 55 -2.52 -18.47 -16.06
CA ILE A 55 -3.70 -19.23 -16.51
C ILE A 55 -4.64 -18.34 -17.34
N GLY A 56 -5.02 -18.83 -18.51
CA GLY A 56 -5.90 -18.13 -19.45
C GLY A 56 -5.20 -17.07 -20.30
N SER A 57 -3.91 -16.83 -20.11
CA SER A 57 -3.07 -15.90 -20.92
C SER A 57 -3.57 -14.43 -20.91
N ASN A 58 -4.33 -14.03 -19.92
CA ASN A 58 -4.89 -12.68 -19.79
C ASN A 58 -4.14 -11.81 -18.77
N THR A 59 -3.13 -12.35 -18.09
CA THR A 59 -2.32 -11.64 -17.10
C THR A 59 -1.54 -10.49 -17.76
N VAL A 60 -1.70 -9.28 -17.21
CA VAL A 60 -0.98 -8.07 -17.63
C VAL A 60 0.23 -7.82 -16.73
N LEU A 61 0.05 -7.96 -15.41
CA LEU A 61 1.14 -7.91 -14.45
C LEU A 61 1.27 -9.26 -13.74
N MET A 62 2.46 -9.84 -13.81
CA MET A 62 2.81 -10.99 -12.99
C MET A 62 2.95 -10.53 -11.53
N PRO A 63 2.80 -11.42 -10.52
CA PRO A 63 2.92 -11.05 -9.11
C PRO A 63 4.23 -10.35 -8.76
N TYR A 64 5.31 -10.70 -9.45
CA TYR A 64 6.62 -10.09 -9.33
C TYR A 64 7.10 -9.58 -10.70
N GLY A 65 7.46 -8.29 -10.76
CA GLY A 65 7.88 -7.59 -11.97
C GLY A 65 9.40 -7.41 -12.09
N GLY A 66 9.79 -6.90 -13.27
CA GLY A 66 11.16 -6.63 -13.63
C GLY A 66 11.90 -7.83 -14.24
N LYS A 67 13.12 -7.61 -14.72
CA LYS A 67 13.98 -8.62 -15.37
C LYS A 67 14.24 -9.84 -14.47
N THR A 68 14.39 -9.60 -13.18
CA THR A 68 14.66 -10.65 -12.17
C THR A 68 13.39 -11.18 -11.52
N GLN A 69 12.21 -10.66 -11.90
CA GLN A 69 10.94 -10.96 -11.22
C GLN A 69 11.07 -10.80 -9.70
N GLY A 70 11.67 -9.67 -9.27
CA GLY A 70 12.02 -9.41 -7.87
C GLY A 70 11.06 -8.45 -7.17
N THR A 71 10.45 -7.51 -7.89
CA THR A 71 9.58 -6.48 -7.28
C THR A 71 8.13 -6.96 -7.19
N PRO A 72 7.56 -7.09 -5.99
CA PRO A 72 6.14 -7.41 -5.84
C PRO A 72 5.28 -6.28 -6.42
N GLN A 73 4.21 -6.66 -7.11
CA GLN A 73 3.27 -5.70 -7.68
C GLN A 73 2.21 -5.30 -6.66
N GLU A 74 1.60 -4.13 -6.85
CA GLU A 74 0.57 -3.58 -5.94
C GLU A 74 -0.74 -4.38 -5.96
N GLY A 75 -0.97 -5.17 -7.00
CA GLY A 75 -2.17 -5.98 -7.14
C GLY A 75 -2.21 -6.76 -8.45
N MET A 76 -3.32 -7.43 -8.67
CA MET A 76 -3.58 -8.21 -9.87
C MET A 76 -4.11 -7.29 -11.00
N VAL A 77 -3.56 -7.46 -12.20
CA VAL A 77 -4.09 -6.83 -13.43
C VAL A 77 -4.19 -7.89 -14.52
N GLY A 78 -5.40 -8.10 -15.01
CA GLY A 78 -5.69 -9.05 -16.09
C GLY A 78 -6.65 -8.49 -17.12
N LYS A 79 -6.50 -8.85 -18.39
CA LYS A 79 -7.46 -8.52 -19.45
C LYS A 79 -8.78 -9.23 -19.18
N ILE A 80 -9.89 -8.55 -19.46
CA ILE A 80 -11.22 -9.17 -19.40
C ILE A 80 -11.30 -10.24 -20.49
N PRO A 81 -11.65 -11.49 -20.14
CA PRO A 81 -11.80 -12.54 -21.15
C PRO A 81 -12.98 -12.24 -22.07
N VAL A 82 -12.78 -12.43 -23.37
CA VAL A 82 -13.78 -12.27 -24.41
C VAL A 82 -13.86 -13.55 -25.26
N LEU A 83 -15.06 -13.93 -25.68
CA LEU A 83 -15.27 -15.17 -26.44
C LEU A 83 -14.67 -15.08 -27.85
N ASN A 84 -14.81 -13.91 -28.49
CA ASN A 84 -14.31 -13.67 -29.84
C ASN A 84 -13.66 -12.30 -29.93
N GLY A 85 -12.46 -12.22 -30.51
CA GLY A 85 -11.72 -10.97 -30.68
C GLY A 85 -10.75 -10.66 -29.54
N GLU A 86 -10.34 -9.39 -29.45
CA GLU A 86 -9.38 -8.90 -28.47
C GLU A 86 -9.95 -7.72 -27.68
N THR A 87 -9.45 -7.49 -26.48
CA THR A 87 -9.80 -6.34 -25.64
C THR A 87 -8.57 -5.69 -25.03
N ASN A 88 -8.59 -4.37 -24.90
CA ASN A 88 -7.66 -3.60 -24.10
C ASN A 88 -8.22 -3.24 -22.72
N THR A 89 -9.40 -3.73 -22.38
CA THR A 89 -9.99 -3.54 -21.05
C THR A 89 -9.38 -4.53 -20.08
N VAL A 90 -8.94 -4.03 -18.93
CA VAL A 90 -8.36 -4.80 -17.84
C VAL A 90 -9.19 -4.65 -16.57
N SER A 91 -9.15 -5.68 -15.75
CA SER A 91 -9.60 -5.62 -14.35
C SER A 91 -8.38 -5.46 -13.46
N LEU A 92 -8.41 -4.50 -12.55
CA LEU A 92 -7.44 -4.32 -11.49
C LEU A 92 -8.08 -4.75 -10.18
N MET A 93 -7.33 -5.49 -9.36
CA MET A 93 -7.78 -5.89 -8.03
C MET A 93 -6.65 -5.73 -7.03
N THR A 94 -6.95 -5.07 -5.92
CA THR A 94 -6.03 -4.83 -4.82
C THR A 94 -6.68 -5.17 -3.49
N PHE A 95 -5.89 -5.16 -2.41
CA PHE A 95 -6.43 -5.24 -1.06
C PHE A 95 -5.67 -4.32 -0.11
N GLY A 96 -6.30 -3.98 1.02
CA GLY A 96 -5.70 -3.24 2.11
C GLY A 96 -6.04 -3.86 3.46
N TYR A 97 -5.05 -3.95 4.34
CA TYR A 97 -5.18 -4.42 5.72
C TYR A 97 -3.87 -4.21 6.50
N ASN A 98 -3.98 -3.73 7.73
CA ASN A 98 -2.88 -3.69 8.67
C ASN A 98 -3.31 -4.26 10.03
N PRO A 99 -2.76 -5.41 10.47
CA PRO A 99 -3.14 -6.07 11.73
C PRO A 99 -2.77 -5.24 12.97
N TYR A 100 -1.68 -4.47 12.93
CA TYR A 100 -1.26 -3.63 14.05
C TYR A 100 -2.22 -2.46 14.24
N LEU A 101 -2.53 -1.76 13.15
CA LEU A 101 -3.43 -0.61 13.18
C LEU A 101 -4.86 -1.01 13.59
N THR A 102 -5.39 -2.14 13.07
CA THR A 102 -6.71 -2.63 13.48
C THR A 102 -6.75 -3.12 14.92
N THR A 103 -5.65 -3.63 15.44
CA THR A 103 -5.54 -4.02 16.86
C THR A 103 -5.49 -2.79 17.75
N PHE A 104 -4.77 -1.75 17.35
CA PHE A 104 -4.71 -0.47 18.05
C PHE A 104 -6.08 0.23 18.07
N SER A 105 -6.69 0.38 16.89
CA SER A 105 -8.00 0.98 16.70
C SER A 105 -8.73 0.36 15.51
N PRO A 106 -9.76 -0.48 15.74
CA PRO A 106 -10.55 -1.02 14.64
C PRO A 106 -11.15 0.05 13.73
N PHE A 107 -11.51 1.22 14.25
CA PHE A 107 -12.04 2.35 13.48
C PHE A 107 -11.00 2.88 12.48
N HIS A 108 -9.78 3.19 12.95
CA HIS A 108 -8.68 3.63 12.07
C HIS A 108 -8.27 2.51 11.11
N GLY A 109 -8.17 1.26 11.60
CA GLY A 109 -7.89 0.11 10.76
C GLY A 109 -8.89 -0.06 9.63
N GLY A 110 -10.18 0.16 9.89
CA GLY A 110 -11.23 0.16 8.88
C GLY A 110 -11.04 1.26 7.83
N MET A 111 -10.74 2.48 8.24
CA MET A 111 -10.46 3.58 7.31
C MET A 111 -9.24 3.29 6.43
N TYR A 112 -8.12 2.94 7.06
CA TYR A 112 -6.84 2.74 6.35
C TYR A 112 -6.82 1.47 5.51
N SER A 113 -7.64 0.45 5.80
CA SER A 113 -7.80 -0.70 4.90
C SER A 113 -8.38 -0.29 3.55
N VAL A 114 -9.37 0.61 3.54
CA VAL A 114 -9.94 1.16 2.30
C VAL A 114 -8.92 2.06 1.60
N ILE A 115 -8.25 2.97 2.33
CA ILE A 115 -7.27 3.90 1.78
C ILE A 115 -6.10 3.15 1.14
N GLU A 116 -5.57 2.12 1.79
CA GLU A 116 -4.49 1.30 1.23
C GLU A 116 -4.92 0.62 -0.07
N ALA A 117 -6.11 0.02 -0.10
CA ALA A 117 -6.63 -0.61 -1.31
C ALA A 117 -6.78 0.40 -2.47
N LEU A 118 -7.28 1.62 -2.19
CA LEU A 118 -7.41 2.70 -3.18
C LEU A 118 -6.07 3.26 -3.64
N ALA A 119 -5.10 3.42 -2.73
CA ALA A 119 -3.75 3.87 -3.07
C ALA A 119 -3.06 2.88 -4.02
N LYS A 120 -3.20 1.57 -3.76
CA LYS A 120 -2.71 0.52 -4.65
C LYS A 120 -3.40 0.53 -6.02
N ILE A 121 -4.73 0.69 -6.08
CA ILE A 121 -5.45 0.88 -7.36
C ILE A 121 -4.88 2.06 -8.14
N THR A 122 -4.67 3.19 -7.45
CA THR A 122 -4.13 4.41 -8.07
C THR A 122 -2.69 4.20 -8.56
N ALA A 123 -1.84 3.56 -7.75
CA ALA A 123 -0.47 3.24 -8.12
C ALA A 123 -0.39 2.33 -9.36
N LEU A 124 -1.32 1.39 -9.51
CA LEU A 124 -1.45 0.56 -10.71
C LEU A 124 -1.99 1.32 -11.94
N GLY A 125 -2.49 2.54 -11.77
CA GLY A 125 -3.07 3.36 -12.83
C GLY A 125 -4.59 3.27 -12.96
N GLY A 126 -5.28 2.66 -11.98
CA GLY A 126 -6.74 2.63 -11.90
C GLY A 126 -7.34 3.95 -11.39
N ASP A 127 -8.62 4.14 -11.64
CA ASP A 127 -9.39 5.30 -11.19
C ASP A 127 -10.07 4.99 -9.85
N ALA A 128 -9.55 5.54 -8.75
CA ALA A 128 -10.05 5.31 -7.40
C ALA A 128 -11.53 5.72 -7.24
N SER A 129 -12.03 6.69 -8.01
CA SER A 129 -13.43 7.15 -7.96
C SER A 129 -14.44 6.15 -8.55
N LYS A 130 -13.96 5.17 -9.32
CA LYS A 130 -14.78 4.15 -9.98
C LYS A 130 -14.73 2.78 -9.31
N VAL A 131 -13.99 2.66 -8.22
CA VAL A 131 -13.82 1.41 -7.50
C VAL A 131 -15.14 0.85 -6.95
N ARG A 132 -15.22 -0.48 -6.91
CA ARG A 132 -16.18 -1.23 -6.10
C ARG A 132 -15.41 -2.02 -5.06
N LEU A 133 -15.94 -2.07 -3.84
CA LEU A 133 -15.30 -2.72 -2.71
C LEU A 133 -16.00 -4.04 -2.36
N SER A 134 -15.23 -4.97 -1.81
CA SER A 134 -15.72 -6.13 -1.10
C SER A 134 -14.89 -6.30 0.16
N MET A 135 -15.52 -6.66 1.28
CA MET A 135 -14.83 -6.72 2.56
C MET A 135 -14.90 -8.11 3.17
N GLN A 136 -13.80 -8.54 3.78
CA GLN A 136 -13.74 -9.78 4.56
C GLN A 136 -13.40 -9.41 6.00
N GLU A 137 -14.22 -9.89 6.93
CA GLU A 137 -14.06 -9.58 8.35
C GLU A 137 -13.85 -10.86 9.16
N TYR A 138 -12.92 -10.76 10.13
CA TYR A 138 -12.66 -11.82 11.09
C TYR A 138 -12.48 -11.19 12.48
N PHE A 139 -13.39 -11.55 13.38
CA PHE A 139 -13.39 -11.03 14.75
C PHE A 139 -13.52 -12.17 15.75
N GLU A 140 -13.21 -11.89 17.00
CA GLU A 140 -13.40 -12.80 18.12
C GLU A 140 -14.87 -13.22 18.30
N ARG A 141 -15.10 -14.21 19.15
CA ARG A 141 -16.47 -14.60 19.50
C ARG A 141 -17.20 -13.44 20.20
N MET A 142 -18.40 -13.14 19.71
CA MET A 142 -19.26 -12.05 20.18
C MET A 142 -19.93 -12.39 21.53
N HIS A 143 -19.20 -12.30 22.63
CA HIS A 143 -19.67 -12.70 23.96
C HIS A 143 -20.03 -11.53 24.90
N ASN A 144 -19.65 -10.30 24.53
CA ASN A 144 -19.94 -9.11 25.31
C ASN A 144 -20.04 -7.85 24.43
N ALA A 145 -20.40 -6.72 25.02
CA ALA A 145 -20.60 -5.46 24.29
C ALA A 145 -19.33 -4.90 23.64
N GLU A 146 -18.15 -5.15 24.20
CA GLU A 146 -16.87 -4.70 23.65
C GLU A 146 -16.48 -5.54 22.43
N ALA A 147 -16.68 -6.87 22.48
CA ALA A 147 -16.47 -7.75 21.33
C ALA A 147 -17.33 -7.29 20.14
N PHE A 148 -18.61 -6.94 20.35
CA PHE A 148 -19.47 -6.35 19.32
C PHE A 148 -19.01 -4.96 18.87
N GLY A 149 -18.34 -4.20 19.75
CA GLY A 149 -17.82 -2.87 19.44
C GLY A 149 -16.72 -2.85 18.39
N LYS A 150 -15.90 -3.89 18.32
CA LYS A 150 -14.77 -3.96 17.37
C LYS A 150 -15.21 -3.99 15.90
N PRO A 151 -16.04 -4.96 15.45
CA PRO A 151 -16.54 -4.94 14.07
C PRO A 151 -17.36 -3.69 13.74
N PHE A 152 -18.16 -3.23 14.70
CA PHE A 152 -18.94 -2.00 14.52
C PHE A 152 -18.03 -0.78 14.26
N ALA A 153 -16.96 -0.61 15.04
CA ALA A 153 -16.00 0.47 14.85
C ALA A 153 -15.26 0.35 13.52
N ALA A 154 -14.82 -0.86 13.13
CA ALA A 154 -14.14 -1.11 11.86
C ALA A 154 -15.04 -0.76 10.66
N LEU A 155 -16.29 -1.19 10.69
CA LEU A 155 -17.27 -0.86 9.65
C LEU A 155 -17.56 0.65 9.56
N LEU A 156 -17.66 1.35 10.69
CA LEU A 156 -17.84 2.81 10.70
C LEU A 156 -16.63 3.51 10.03
N GLY A 157 -15.41 3.09 10.36
CA GLY A 157 -14.21 3.63 9.72
C GLY A 157 -14.20 3.40 8.21
N ALA A 158 -14.47 2.18 7.76
CA ALA A 158 -14.57 1.86 6.34
C ALA A 158 -15.70 2.63 5.64
N TYR A 159 -16.82 2.83 6.32
CA TYR A 159 -17.97 3.58 5.80
C TYR A 159 -17.66 5.08 5.60
N GLU A 160 -16.91 5.71 6.50
CA GLU A 160 -16.51 7.11 6.34
C GLU A 160 -15.70 7.33 5.06
N VAL A 161 -14.77 6.42 4.74
CA VAL A 161 -14.00 6.51 3.49
C VAL A 161 -14.89 6.26 2.27
N GLN A 162 -15.78 5.26 2.32
CA GLN A 162 -16.73 4.99 1.23
C GLN A 162 -17.61 6.20 0.93
N ARG A 163 -18.13 6.86 1.96
CA ARG A 163 -18.93 8.09 1.81
C ARG A 163 -18.14 9.21 1.16
N ALA A 164 -16.93 9.44 1.64
CA ALA A 164 -16.08 10.51 1.14
C ALA A 164 -15.72 10.32 -0.33
N PHE A 165 -15.41 9.09 -0.74
CA PHE A 165 -15.06 8.76 -2.13
C PHE A 165 -16.28 8.44 -3.02
N GLU A 166 -17.48 8.37 -2.44
CA GLU A 166 -18.72 7.98 -3.14
C GLU A 166 -18.63 6.61 -3.83
N ILE A 167 -17.90 5.67 -3.20
CA ILE A 167 -17.69 4.31 -3.69
C ILE A 167 -18.41 3.28 -2.82
N PRO A 168 -19.18 2.33 -3.40
CA PRO A 168 -19.89 1.34 -2.62
C PRO A 168 -19.09 0.08 -2.36
N ALA A 169 -19.31 -0.54 -1.19
CA ALA A 169 -19.09 -1.96 -1.00
C ALA A 169 -20.26 -2.74 -1.64
N ILE A 170 -19.95 -3.66 -2.54
CA ILE A 170 -20.93 -4.46 -3.27
C ILE A 170 -21.23 -5.80 -2.58
N GLY A 171 -20.44 -6.15 -1.58
CA GLY A 171 -20.58 -7.39 -0.82
C GLY A 171 -19.48 -7.57 0.17
N GLY A 172 -19.51 -8.69 0.82
CA GLY A 172 -18.50 -9.07 1.81
C GLY A 172 -18.90 -10.34 2.54
N LYS A 173 -18.07 -10.71 3.51
CA LYS A 173 -18.29 -11.86 4.37
C LYS A 173 -17.69 -11.55 5.74
N ASP A 174 -18.41 -11.86 6.77
CA ASP A 174 -17.96 -11.73 8.15
C ASP A 174 -17.87 -13.09 8.86
N SER A 175 -16.96 -13.17 9.82
CA SER A 175 -16.82 -14.31 10.73
C SER A 175 -16.56 -13.78 12.14
N MET A 176 -17.49 -14.08 13.05
CA MET A 176 -17.48 -13.64 14.45
C MET A 176 -17.18 -14.81 15.40
N SER A 177 -16.31 -15.73 14.99
CA SER A 177 -15.96 -16.91 15.76
C SER A 177 -14.45 -17.21 15.81
N GLY A 178 -13.63 -16.17 15.61
CA GLY A 178 -12.17 -16.25 15.56
C GLY A 178 -11.50 -16.45 16.92
N THR A 179 -12.09 -17.27 17.80
CA THR A 179 -11.52 -17.65 19.10
C THR A 179 -11.42 -19.15 19.22
N PHE A 180 -10.22 -19.64 19.48
CA PHE A 180 -9.96 -21.05 19.76
C PHE A 180 -9.15 -21.17 21.06
N LYS A 181 -9.77 -21.68 22.12
CA LYS A 181 -9.22 -21.70 23.47
C LYS A 181 -8.86 -20.27 23.92
N ASP A 182 -7.59 -20.03 24.21
CA ASP A 182 -6.96 -18.76 24.61
C ASP A 182 -6.43 -17.94 23.42
N LEU A 183 -6.44 -18.49 22.20
CA LEU A 183 -6.07 -17.78 21.00
C LEU A 183 -7.26 -17.03 20.39
N THR A 184 -7.07 -15.75 20.13
CA THR A 184 -8.08 -14.90 19.49
C THR A 184 -7.45 -14.18 18.31
N VAL A 185 -8.13 -14.21 17.17
CA VAL A 185 -7.69 -13.43 15.99
C VAL A 185 -7.68 -11.94 16.32
N PRO A 186 -6.69 -11.17 15.86
CA PRO A 186 -6.76 -9.73 15.95
C PRO A 186 -7.99 -9.22 15.18
N PRO A 187 -8.54 -8.04 15.54
CA PRO A 187 -9.57 -7.39 14.75
C PRO A 187 -9.12 -7.32 13.28
N THR A 188 -9.91 -7.85 12.38
CA THR A 188 -9.51 -7.97 10.97
C THR A 188 -10.62 -7.47 10.06
N ILE A 189 -10.29 -6.50 9.22
CA ILE A 189 -11.09 -6.08 8.08
C ILE A 189 -10.16 -5.94 6.86
N VAL A 190 -10.28 -6.87 5.93
CA VAL A 190 -9.56 -6.84 4.66
C VAL A 190 -10.47 -6.22 3.62
N THR A 191 -10.09 -5.09 3.06
CA THR A 191 -10.81 -4.42 1.99
C THR A 191 -10.22 -4.81 0.65
N PHE A 192 -11.03 -5.40 -0.22
CA PHE A 192 -10.68 -5.64 -1.62
C PHE A 192 -11.29 -4.54 -2.48
N ALA A 193 -10.49 -4.01 -3.40
CA ALA A 193 -10.90 -3.00 -4.36
C ALA A 193 -10.80 -3.56 -5.79
N VAL A 194 -11.82 -3.32 -6.61
CA VAL A 194 -11.84 -3.72 -8.01
C VAL A 194 -12.27 -2.55 -8.89
N VAL A 195 -11.59 -2.39 -10.03
CA VAL A 195 -11.94 -1.39 -11.04
C VAL A 195 -11.52 -1.88 -12.42
N ALA A 196 -12.23 -1.44 -13.46
CA ALA A 196 -11.84 -1.66 -14.85
C ALA A 196 -11.13 -0.43 -15.41
N ASP A 197 -10.11 -0.65 -16.24
CA ASP A 197 -9.37 0.39 -16.96
C ASP A 197 -8.86 -0.14 -18.31
N LYS A 198 -7.95 0.58 -18.95
CA LYS A 198 -7.30 0.20 -20.20
C LYS A 198 -5.85 -0.24 -19.96
N VAL A 199 -5.39 -1.24 -20.69
CA VAL A 199 -4.04 -1.81 -20.53
C VAL A 199 -2.92 -0.76 -20.67
N GLN A 200 -3.10 0.25 -21.54
CA GLN A 200 -2.11 1.30 -21.73
C GLN A 200 -1.95 2.26 -20.53
N ASN A 201 -2.87 2.23 -19.59
CA ASN A 201 -2.83 3.04 -18.37
C ASN A 201 -2.21 2.29 -17.18
N ILE A 202 -1.72 1.07 -17.39
CA ILE A 202 -1.17 0.25 -16.31
C ILE A 202 0.29 0.56 -16.10
N VAL A 203 0.67 0.75 -14.84
CA VAL A 203 2.04 1.01 -14.39
C VAL A 203 2.44 -0.07 -13.38
N SER A 204 3.65 -0.58 -13.48
CA SER A 204 4.21 -1.56 -12.55
C SER A 204 5.16 -0.91 -11.53
N SER A 205 5.50 -1.65 -10.47
CA SER A 205 6.14 -1.07 -9.28
C SER A 205 7.67 -1.06 -9.33
N GLU A 206 8.31 -1.87 -10.18
CA GLU A 206 9.78 -1.88 -10.31
C GLU A 206 10.31 -0.63 -10.99
N PHE A 207 11.42 -0.07 -10.50
CA PHE A 207 12.10 1.06 -11.14
C PHE A 207 12.58 0.70 -12.54
N LYS A 208 12.48 1.65 -13.48
CA LYS A 208 12.66 1.39 -14.92
C LYS A 208 14.03 1.76 -15.46
N LYS A 209 14.63 2.83 -14.92
CA LYS A 209 15.93 3.30 -15.40
C LYS A 209 16.68 4.10 -14.33
N ALA A 210 17.99 4.13 -14.41
CA ALA A 210 18.80 5.03 -13.61
C ALA A 210 18.66 6.50 -14.07
N GLY A 211 18.87 7.43 -13.16
CA GLY A 211 18.77 8.88 -13.39
C GLY A 211 17.35 9.44 -13.36
N SER A 212 16.36 8.66 -12.93
CA SER A 212 15.01 9.14 -12.68
C SER A 212 14.90 9.80 -11.32
N LYS A 213 13.95 10.72 -11.16
CA LYS A 213 13.58 11.27 -9.85
C LYS A 213 12.55 10.38 -9.19
N LEU A 214 12.71 10.19 -7.88
CA LEU A 214 11.73 9.54 -7.02
C LEU A 214 11.00 10.61 -6.22
N VAL A 215 9.68 10.62 -6.36
CA VAL A 215 8.81 11.64 -5.77
C VAL A 215 7.73 10.95 -4.95
N GLU A 216 7.54 11.40 -3.73
CA GLU A 216 6.40 11.01 -2.90
C GLU A 216 5.30 12.06 -3.01
N ILE A 217 4.10 11.63 -3.38
CA ILE A 217 2.87 12.41 -3.25
C ILE A 217 2.37 12.20 -1.83
N LEU A 218 2.36 13.28 -1.05
CA LEU A 218 2.17 13.24 0.39
C LEU A 218 0.70 13.18 0.80
N HIS A 219 0.40 12.32 1.76
CA HIS A 219 -0.84 12.34 2.50
C HIS A 219 -0.59 12.86 3.91
N ASP A 220 -1.12 14.04 4.22
CA ASP A 220 -1.01 14.65 5.55
C ASP A 220 -2.20 14.21 6.41
N ARG A 221 -1.93 13.47 7.48
CA ARG A 221 -2.96 13.10 8.46
C ARG A 221 -3.43 14.34 9.23
N LYS A 222 -4.68 14.31 9.67
CA LYS A 222 -5.28 15.27 10.60
C LYS A 222 -5.09 14.80 12.03
N ASP A 223 -5.45 15.66 12.98
CA ASP A 223 -5.43 15.33 14.41
C ASP A 223 -6.12 14.00 14.68
N GLY A 224 -5.57 13.21 15.61
CA GLY A 224 -6.07 11.89 15.98
C GLY A 224 -5.90 10.84 14.89
N ASP A 225 -4.86 10.96 14.07
CA ASP A 225 -4.53 10.07 12.94
C ASP A 225 -5.63 9.91 11.90
N MET A 226 -6.56 10.84 11.85
CA MET A 226 -7.62 10.85 10.86
C MET A 226 -7.06 11.15 9.47
N PRO A 227 -7.45 10.39 8.43
CA PRO A 227 -7.00 10.66 7.09
C PRO A 227 -7.58 11.98 6.54
N ASN A 228 -6.79 12.69 5.75
CA ASN A 228 -7.27 13.84 4.99
C ASN A 228 -7.90 13.37 3.67
N LEU A 229 -9.18 12.97 3.73
CA LEU A 229 -9.87 12.33 2.61
C LEU A 229 -9.99 13.25 1.38
N GLU A 230 -10.12 14.55 1.56
CA GLU A 230 -10.16 15.51 0.43
C GLU A 230 -8.80 15.62 -0.27
N GLN A 231 -7.72 15.64 0.51
CA GLN A 231 -6.36 15.62 -0.06
C GLN A 231 -6.11 14.30 -0.81
N LEU A 232 -6.52 13.15 -0.25
CA LEU A 232 -6.38 11.86 -0.91
C LEU A 232 -7.12 11.80 -2.25
N LYS A 233 -8.34 12.32 -2.35
CA LYS A 233 -9.08 12.42 -3.62
C LYS A 233 -8.30 13.23 -4.65
N THR A 234 -7.78 14.39 -4.26
CA THR A 234 -6.98 15.26 -5.12
C THR A 234 -5.69 14.56 -5.57
N ASN A 235 -4.98 13.94 -4.64
CA ASN A 235 -3.74 13.21 -4.91
C ASN A 235 -3.96 12.04 -5.88
N PHE A 236 -4.97 11.21 -5.63
CA PHE A 236 -5.27 10.06 -6.49
C PHE A 236 -5.70 10.48 -7.89
N ALA A 237 -6.48 11.54 -8.01
CA ALA A 237 -6.85 12.11 -9.32
C ALA A 237 -5.60 12.63 -10.08
N LYS A 238 -4.68 13.32 -9.38
CA LYS A 238 -3.43 13.83 -9.97
C LYS A 238 -2.53 12.68 -10.45
N VAL A 239 -2.31 11.65 -9.61
CA VAL A 239 -1.50 10.48 -10.00
C VAL A 239 -2.10 9.79 -11.24
N LYS A 240 -3.43 9.59 -11.26
CA LYS A 240 -4.14 9.03 -12.41
C LYS A 240 -3.96 9.88 -13.67
N GLU A 241 -4.04 11.21 -13.55
CA GLU A 241 -3.79 12.16 -14.65
C GLU A 241 -2.37 11.99 -15.21
N LEU A 242 -1.35 11.96 -14.35
CA LEU A 242 0.05 11.81 -14.75
C LEU A 242 0.32 10.46 -15.45
N ILE A 243 -0.26 9.38 -14.94
CA ILE A 243 -0.17 8.06 -15.55
C ILE A 243 -0.83 8.07 -16.94
N ASN A 244 -2.02 8.64 -17.08
CA ASN A 244 -2.71 8.75 -18.38
C ASN A 244 -1.93 9.58 -19.41
N LYS A 245 -1.12 10.54 -18.95
CA LYS A 245 -0.20 11.33 -19.80
C LYS A 245 1.10 10.58 -20.13
N GLY A 246 1.33 9.38 -19.56
CA GLY A 246 2.57 8.62 -19.74
C GLY A 246 3.79 9.23 -19.05
N LEU A 247 3.58 10.03 -17.99
CA LEU A 247 4.62 10.76 -17.28
C LEU A 247 5.18 9.99 -16.06
N VAL A 248 4.57 8.88 -15.69
CA VAL A 248 5.00 8.03 -14.57
C VAL A 248 5.64 6.76 -15.13
N LEU A 249 6.85 6.47 -14.72
CA LEU A 249 7.61 5.29 -15.15
C LEU A 249 7.29 4.07 -14.28
N SER A 250 7.31 4.24 -12.95
CA SER A 250 6.87 3.25 -11.99
C SER A 250 6.15 3.91 -10.82
N SER A 251 5.34 3.14 -10.09
CA SER A 251 4.54 3.66 -8.99
C SER A 251 4.28 2.60 -7.93
N SER A 252 4.30 2.99 -6.66
CA SER A 252 3.95 2.12 -5.53
C SER A 252 3.35 2.92 -4.37
N SER A 253 2.46 2.30 -3.60
CA SER A 253 1.85 2.91 -2.41
C SER A 253 2.78 2.81 -1.20
N VAL A 254 2.80 3.84 -0.34
CA VAL A 254 3.51 3.76 0.95
C VAL A 254 2.67 3.00 1.96
N ARG A 255 3.30 2.07 2.68
CA ARG A 255 2.66 1.14 3.60
C ARG A 255 3.43 1.04 4.91
N PHE A 256 3.26 -0.07 5.62
CA PHE A 256 3.82 -0.37 6.93
C PHE A 256 5.33 -0.07 7.06
N GLY A 257 6.13 -0.45 6.09
CA GLY A 257 7.59 -0.25 6.11
C GLY A 257 8.07 1.12 5.64
N GLY A 258 7.15 2.07 5.41
CA GLY A 258 7.47 3.42 4.96
C GLY A 258 8.19 3.46 3.60
N LEU A 259 8.96 4.51 3.38
CA LEU A 259 9.73 4.68 2.15
C LEU A 259 10.83 3.63 1.99
N ILE A 260 11.41 3.12 3.08
CA ILE A 260 12.45 2.09 3.01
C ILE A 260 11.91 0.83 2.32
N GLU A 261 10.70 0.41 2.66
CA GLU A 261 10.03 -0.71 1.98
C GLU A 261 9.85 -0.44 0.49
N ASN A 262 9.31 0.75 0.12
CA ASN A 262 9.10 1.12 -1.27
C ASN A 262 10.38 1.13 -2.09
N LEU A 263 11.43 1.78 -1.58
CA LEU A 263 12.69 1.97 -2.29
C LEU A 263 13.43 0.66 -2.47
N ALA A 264 13.48 -0.19 -1.44
CA ALA A 264 14.11 -1.50 -1.54
C ALA A 264 13.38 -2.40 -2.53
N LYS A 265 12.05 -2.56 -2.39
CA LYS A 265 11.23 -3.41 -3.27
C LYS A 265 11.23 -2.91 -4.72
N GLY A 266 11.14 -1.60 -4.95
CA GLY A 266 11.21 -1.01 -6.29
C GLY A 266 12.52 -1.31 -7.02
N SER A 267 13.61 -1.44 -6.27
CA SER A 267 14.95 -1.74 -6.78
C SER A 267 15.12 -3.20 -7.24
N PHE A 268 14.41 -4.16 -6.65
CA PHE A 268 14.69 -5.60 -6.82
C PHE A 268 14.51 -6.09 -8.26
N GLY A 269 13.46 -5.65 -8.95
CA GLY A 269 13.04 -6.22 -10.22
C GLY A 269 13.95 -5.96 -11.40
N ASN A 270 14.54 -4.78 -11.48
CA ASN A 270 15.43 -4.37 -12.58
C ASN A 270 16.86 -4.09 -12.14
N GLU A 271 17.19 -4.37 -10.87
CA GLU A 271 18.54 -4.17 -10.30
C GLU A 271 18.99 -2.71 -10.43
N ILE A 272 18.07 -1.79 -10.09
CA ILE A 272 18.32 -0.34 -10.11
C ILE A 272 18.49 0.14 -8.67
N GLY A 273 19.59 0.84 -8.39
CA GLY A 273 19.87 1.40 -7.07
C GLY A 273 19.12 2.70 -6.81
N VAL A 274 19.23 3.19 -5.59
CA VAL A 274 18.61 4.45 -5.14
C VAL A 274 19.57 5.23 -4.27
N LYS A 275 19.69 6.52 -4.56
CA LYS A 275 20.29 7.50 -3.68
C LYS A 275 19.19 8.35 -3.06
N ILE A 276 18.98 8.17 -1.77
CA ILE A 276 17.97 8.89 -0.99
C ILE A 276 18.45 10.34 -0.76
N ASP A 277 17.52 11.30 -0.81
CA ASP A 277 17.84 12.71 -0.52
C ASP A 277 18.28 12.85 0.95
N SER A 278 19.47 13.36 1.16
CA SER A 278 20.07 13.53 2.50
C SER A 278 19.36 14.57 3.38
N LYS A 279 18.41 15.30 2.85
CA LYS A 279 17.56 16.23 3.62
C LYS A 279 16.46 15.53 4.37
N LEU A 280 16.09 14.30 3.96
CA LEU A 280 15.12 13.49 4.68
C LEU A 280 15.71 12.99 5.99
N LYS A 281 14.89 12.96 7.01
CA LYS A 281 15.24 12.35 8.31
C LYS A 281 14.85 10.88 8.32
N ILE A 282 15.38 10.13 9.28
CA ILE A 282 15.00 8.71 9.46
C ILE A 282 13.50 8.57 9.68
N GLU A 283 12.90 9.49 10.43
CA GLU A 283 11.45 9.50 10.69
C GLU A 283 10.65 9.57 9.38
N ASP A 284 11.09 10.38 8.41
CA ASP A 284 10.46 10.46 7.09
C ASP A 284 10.54 9.15 6.30
N LEU A 285 11.59 8.36 6.52
CA LEU A 285 11.85 7.12 5.79
C LEU A 285 11.08 5.92 6.35
N VAL A 286 10.79 5.94 7.65
CA VAL A 286 10.16 4.81 8.36
C VAL A 286 8.67 5.03 8.64
N GLU A 287 8.16 6.23 8.43
CA GLU A 287 6.76 6.56 8.68
C GLU A 287 5.83 5.74 7.77
N PRO A 288 4.85 5.00 8.34
CA PRO A 288 3.86 4.28 7.55
C PRO A 288 2.79 5.25 7.00
N SER A 289 3.17 6.04 6.01
CA SER A 289 2.34 7.10 5.43
C SER A 289 1.29 6.53 4.46
N TYR A 290 0.33 5.76 4.99
CA TYR A 290 -0.75 5.20 4.18
C TYR A 290 -1.50 6.27 3.38
N GLY A 291 -1.70 6.01 2.10
CA GLY A 291 -2.31 6.95 1.16
C GLY A 291 -1.30 7.77 0.38
N SER A 292 -0.05 7.89 0.85
CA SER A 292 1.05 8.43 0.05
C SER A 292 1.45 7.46 -1.06
N ILE A 293 1.94 8.00 -2.19
CA ILE A 293 2.33 7.23 -3.37
C ILE A 293 3.71 7.68 -3.82
N VAL A 294 4.61 6.72 -4.03
CA VAL A 294 5.94 6.96 -4.63
C VAL A 294 5.85 6.81 -6.14
N LEU A 295 6.34 7.78 -6.86
CA LEU A 295 6.41 7.81 -8.31
C LEU A 295 7.87 7.88 -8.77
N GLU A 296 8.23 7.05 -9.75
CA GLU A 296 9.43 7.25 -10.55
C GLU A 296 9.06 8.11 -11.77
N VAL A 297 9.72 9.25 -11.94
CA VAL A 297 9.41 10.21 -12.99
C VAL A 297 10.67 10.80 -13.61
N ASN A 298 10.54 11.35 -14.82
CA ASN A 298 11.58 12.21 -15.37
C ASN A 298 11.59 13.57 -14.65
N GLU A 299 12.74 14.24 -14.60
CA GLU A 299 12.88 15.52 -13.90
C GLU A 299 11.88 16.59 -14.39
N ASP A 300 11.61 16.62 -15.69
CA ASP A 300 10.63 17.52 -16.29
C ASP A 300 9.19 17.33 -15.80
N THR A 301 8.86 16.15 -15.29
CA THR A 301 7.52 15.82 -14.76
C THR A 301 7.25 16.52 -13.44
N ILE A 302 8.28 16.94 -12.69
CA ILE A 302 8.12 17.60 -11.40
C ILE A 302 7.26 18.87 -11.51
N LYS A 303 7.37 19.63 -12.58
CA LYS A 303 6.53 20.83 -12.83
C LYS A 303 5.05 20.52 -13.06
N GLU A 304 4.71 19.28 -13.39
CA GLU A 304 3.32 18.84 -13.56
C GLU A 304 2.64 18.49 -12.22
N LEU A 305 3.39 18.50 -11.10
CA LEU A 305 2.90 18.18 -9.75
C LEU A 305 2.20 19.36 -9.07
N GLU A 306 1.95 20.44 -9.79
CA GLU A 306 1.17 21.55 -9.26
C GLU A 306 -0.20 21.07 -8.76
N GLY A 307 -0.61 21.59 -7.60
CA GLY A 307 -1.90 21.31 -6.97
C GLY A 307 -1.92 20.13 -5.98
N VAL A 308 -0.78 19.43 -5.78
CA VAL A 308 -0.63 18.40 -4.75
C VAL A 308 0.61 18.65 -3.89
N SER A 309 0.56 18.20 -2.64
CA SER A 309 1.74 18.17 -1.77
C SER A 309 2.66 17.04 -2.18
N TYR A 310 3.93 17.34 -2.42
CA TYR A 310 4.92 16.32 -2.78
C TYR A 310 6.30 16.66 -2.22
N ARG A 311 7.16 15.68 -2.17
CA ARG A 311 8.60 15.86 -1.94
C ARG A 311 9.41 14.96 -2.87
N VAL A 312 10.58 15.44 -3.30
CA VAL A 312 11.57 14.60 -3.98
C VAL A 312 12.30 13.82 -2.91
N ILE A 313 12.25 12.50 -2.98
CA ILE A 313 12.80 11.59 -1.96
C ILE A 313 14.15 11.00 -2.36
N GLY A 314 14.55 11.17 -3.62
CA GLY A 314 15.84 10.68 -4.13
C GLY A 314 15.85 10.55 -5.64
N GLU A 315 16.84 9.80 -6.10
CA GLU A 315 17.03 9.47 -7.50
C GLU A 315 17.48 8.01 -7.68
N THR A 316 17.11 7.42 -8.80
CA THR A 316 17.55 6.09 -9.17
C THR A 316 18.98 6.12 -9.73
N THR A 317 19.75 5.06 -9.48
CA THR A 317 21.17 4.97 -9.86
C THR A 317 21.49 3.65 -10.57
N GLU A 318 22.58 3.64 -11.36
CA GLU A 318 23.11 2.40 -11.95
C GLU A 318 23.76 1.49 -10.91
N ASP A 319 24.31 2.09 -9.85
CA ASP A 319 24.93 1.35 -8.76
C ASP A 319 23.85 0.68 -7.92
N TYR A 320 23.82 -0.65 -7.91
CA TYR A 320 22.77 -1.45 -7.27
C TYR A 320 22.91 -1.44 -5.76
N SER A 321 22.71 -0.27 -5.18
CA SER A 321 22.78 -0.01 -3.74
C SER A 321 21.69 0.96 -3.30
N LEU A 322 21.31 0.88 -2.03
CA LEU A 322 20.48 1.86 -1.34
C LEU A 322 21.39 2.76 -0.52
N VAL A 323 21.48 4.04 -0.90
CA VAL A 323 22.39 5.00 -0.30
C VAL A 323 21.62 6.06 0.47
N TYR A 324 21.96 6.26 1.75
CA TYR A 324 21.43 7.32 2.60
C TYR A 324 22.56 7.96 3.41
N GLY A 325 22.80 9.25 3.21
CA GLY A 325 23.95 9.93 3.81
C GLY A 325 25.28 9.29 3.40
N ASN A 326 26.02 8.79 4.38
CA ASN A 326 27.29 8.07 4.17
C ASN A 326 27.12 6.54 4.17
N GLU A 327 25.93 6.04 4.44
CA GLU A 327 25.64 4.61 4.45
C GLU A 327 25.26 4.11 3.06
N LYS A 328 25.84 2.99 2.68
CA LYS A 328 25.59 2.32 1.40
C LYS A 328 25.28 0.85 1.67
N LEU A 329 24.06 0.43 1.34
CA LEU A 329 23.58 -0.94 1.53
C LEU A 329 23.54 -1.66 0.19
N ASP A 330 24.09 -2.87 0.13
CA ASP A 330 23.97 -3.75 -1.04
C ASP A 330 22.54 -4.27 -1.13
N ILE A 331 21.86 -3.99 -2.23
CA ILE A 331 20.46 -4.41 -2.42
C ILE A 331 20.35 -5.93 -2.59
N ASN A 332 21.40 -6.63 -3.05
CA ASN A 332 21.37 -8.10 -3.06
C ASN A 332 21.29 -8.68 -1.64
N GLU A 333 22.00 -8.08 -0.68
CA GLU A 333 21.92 -8.48 0.72
C GLU A 333 20.53 -8.16 1.28
N LEU A 334 20.00 -6.97 1.04
CA LEU A 334 18.66 -6.59 1.47
C LEU A 334 17.57 -7.52 0.89
N ARG A 335 17.70 -7.92 -0.38
CA ARG A 335 16.77 -8.85 -1.00
C ARG A 335 16.81 -10.24 -0.35
N LYS A 336 17.99 -10.74 0.00
CA LYS A 336 18.13 -12.03 0.70
C LYS A 336 17.49 -12.00 2.09
N GLU A 337 17.58 -10.87 2.79
CA GLU A 337 16.93 -10.70 4.09
C GLU A 337 15.39 -10.62 3.94
N TRP A 338 14.92 -10.05 2.83
CA TRP A 338 13.50 -9.93 2.54
C TRP A 338 12.87 -11.27 2.07
N ASP A 339 13.58 -12.07 1.24
CA ASP A 339 13.15 -13.39 0.73
C ASP A 339 13.20 -14.49 1.82
#